data_ade7a51ad1a127492464b7176c7a6997
#
_entry.id   ade7a51ad1a127492464b7176c7a6997
#
_cell.length_a   1.000
_cell.length_b   1.000
_cell.length_c   1.000
_cell.angle_alpha   90.00
_cell.angle_beta   90.00
_cell.angle_gamma   90.00
#
_symmetry.space_group_name_H-M   'P 1'
#
loop_
_entity.id
_entity.type
_entity.pdbx_description
1 polymer ?
#
loop_
_entity_poly.entity_id
_entity_poly.type
_entity_poly.pdbx_seq_one_letter_code
_entity_poly.pdbx_strand_id
1 'polypeptide(L)'
;GVTYNHGTGHGVGAYLGVHEGPVGISPRYNLPLEPGMVLSNEPGFYKAGEYGIRIENLIRVTESEIAEGYLEFETLTLTPIDTRLVEASLLTPDERDWLNAYHARVWKEIGPLVKGKVKDWLKAATAAV
;
A
#
# COMPACT_ATOMS: atom_id res chain seq x y z
N GLY A 1 3.50 -10.08 -18.30
CA GLY A 1 2.83 -9.25 -17.32
C GLY A 1 1.33 -9.48 -17.34
N VAL A 2 0.67 -9.11 -16.27
CA VAL A 2 -0.79 -9.14 -16.10
C VAL A 2 -1.32 -7.73 -15.94
N THR A 3 -2.59 -7.50 -16.25
CA THR A 3 -3.24 -6.19 -16.11
C THR A 3 -4.58 -6.34 -15.40
N TYR A 4 -5.14 -5.24 -14.95
CA TYR A 4 -6.46 -5.13 -14.32
C TYR A 4 -7.23 -3.94 -14.90
N ASN A 5 -8.57 -4.00 -14.85
CA ASN A 5 -9.47 -3.08 -15.55
C ASN A 5 -9.90 -1.87 -14.68
N HIS A 6 -9.04 -1.40 -13.79
CA HIS A 6 -9.28 -0.17 -13.02
C HIS A 6 -7.98 0.64 -12.88
N GLY A 7 -8.07 1.89 -12.43
CA GLY A 7 -6.90 2.70 -12.11
C GLY A 7 -6.11 2.09 -10.96
N THR A 8 -4.80 2.33 -10.93
CA THR A 8 -3.95 1.89 -9.83
C THR A 8 -4.19 2.71 -8.56
N GLY A 9 -4.69 3.94 -8.71
CA GLY A 9 -5.00 4.79 -7.58
C GLY A 9 -5.77 6.04 -7.99
N HIS A 10 -6.36 6.68 -7.00
CA HIS A 10 -7.13 7.91 -7.11
C HIS A 10 -6.81 8.85 -5.94
N GLY A 11 -7.09 10.13 -6.10
CA GLY A 11 -7.05 11.09 -5.01
C GLY A 11 -8.03 10.71 -3.90
N VAL A 12 -7.65 10.97 -2.66
CA VAL A 12 -8.48 10.76 -1.47
C VAL A 12 -8.77 12.08 -0.81
N GLY A 13 -10.06 12.39 -0.63
CA GLY A 13 -10.51 13.67 -0.15
C GLY A 13 -10.33 13.87 1.34
N ALA A 14 -9.92 15.09 1.70
CA ALA A 14 -9.83 15.52 3.09
C ALA A 14 -11.20 15.62 3.78
N TYR A 15 -12.29 15.70 3.00
CA TYR A 15 -13.67 15.78 3.48
C TYR A 15 -14.42 14.44 3.33
N LEU A 16 -13.73 13.34 3.61
CA LEU A 16 -14.27 11.97 3.56
C LEU A 16 -14.73 11.51 2.16
N GLY A 17 -14.38 12.21 1.10
CA GLY A 17 -14.59 11.76 -0.26
C GLY A 17 -13.59 10.65 -0.59
N VAL A 18 -14.08 9.40 -0.73
CA VAL A 18 -13.21 8.25 -1.06
C VAL A 18 -12.52 8.49 -2.41
N HIS A 19 -13.28 8.85 -3.44
CA HIS A 19 -12.74 9.22 -4.74
C HIS A 19 -12.83 10.74 -4.90
N GLU A 20 -11.73 11.43 -4.73
CA GLU A 20 -11.66 12.87 -4.91
C GLU A 20 -10.53 13.22 -5.88
N GLY A 21 -10.91 13.88 -6.99
CA GLY A 21 -9.95 14.39 -7.97
C GLY A 21 -9.17 15.60 -7.44
N PRO A 22 -8.29 16.16 -8.28
CA PRO A 22 -8.15 15.87 -9.71
C PRO A 22 -7.07 14.84 -10.07
N VAL A 23 -6.39 14.23 -9.12
CA VAL A 23 -5.22 13.37 -9.32
C VAL A 23 -5.53 11.89 -9.19
N GLY A 24 -4.67 11.05 -9.78
CA GLY A 24 -4.72 9.59 -9.65
C GLY A 24 -3.58 8.90 -10.37
N ILE A 25 -3.46 7.60 -10.15
CA ILE A 25 -2.46 6.74 -10.77
C ILE A 25 -3.16 5.93 -11.87
N SER A 26 -3.30 6.54 -13.05
CA SER A 26 -3.94 5.93 -14.21
C SER A 26 -3.69 6.78 -15.46
N PRO A 27 -3.69 6.20 -16.66
CA PRO A 27 -3.57 6.95 -17.92
C PRO A 27 -4.69 7.99 -18.16
N ARG A 28 -5.74 8.00 -17.33
CA ARG A 28 -6.85 8.97 -17.42
C ARG A 28 -6.53 10.31 -16.76
N TYR A 29 -5.52 10.35 -15.90
CA TYR A 29 -5.13 11.57 -15.18
C TYR A 29 -3.94 12.22 -15.88
N ASN A 30 -4.06 13.52 -16.13
CA ASN A 30 -3.03 14.33 -16.81
C ASN A 30 -2.41 15.37 -15.90
N LEU A 31 -2.90 15.48 -14.65
CA LEU A 31 -2.31 16.40 -13.68
C LEU A 31 -1.07 15.76 -13.06
N PRO A 32 0.07 16.45 -13.03
CA PRO A 32 1.26 15.96 -12.35
C PRO A 32 1.00 15.82 -10.84
N LEU A 33 1.66 14.84 -10.23
CA LEU A 33 1.66 14.68 -8.78
C LEU A 33 2.54 15.77 -8.14
N GLU A 34 2.11 16.25 -6.98
CA GLU A 34 2.83 17.24 -6.18
C GLU A 34 3.01 16.75 -4.74
N PRO A 35 4.09 17.14 -4.04
CA PRO A 35 4.28 16.81 -2.63
C PRO A 35 3.09 17.20 -1.77
N GLY A 36 2.70 16.33 -0.85
CA GLY A 36 1.54 16.50 0.02
C GLY A 36 0.24 15.88 -0.50
N MET A 37 0.15 15.52 -1.78
CA MET A 37 -1.03 14.82 -2.31
C MET A 37 -1.16 13.43 -1.71
N VAL A 38 -2.41 13.05 -1.37
CA VAL A 38 -2.74 11.73 -0.82
C VAL A 38 -3.56 10.96 -1.85
N LEU A 39 -3.12 9.73 -2.12
CA LEU A 39 -3.76 8.85 -3.10
C LEU A 39 -3.92 7.44 -2.53
N SER A 40 -4.83 6.67 -3.10
CA SER A 40 -4.79 5.21 -2.99
C SER A 40 -3.70 4.65 -3.91
N ASN A 41 -3.16 3.50 -3.53
CA ASN A 41 -2.33 2.64 -4.39
C ASN A 41 -2.87 1.22 -4.23
N GLU A 42 -3.62 0.77 -5.23
CA GLU A 42 -4.53 -0.38 -5.13
C GLU A 42 -4.43 -1.35 -6.31
N PRO A 43 -3.23 -1.79 -6.69
CA PRO A 43 -3.09 -2.79 -7.74
C PRO A 43 -3.81 -4.08 -7.39
N GLY A 44 -4.31 -4.79 -8.41
CA GLY A 44 -5.05 -6.03 -8.20
C GLY A 44 -4.80 -7.06 -9.29
N PHE A 45 -5.15 -8.30 -8.94
CA PHE A 45 -5.23 -9.42 -9.87
C PHE A 45 -6.62 -10.05 -9.78
N TYR A 46 -7.25 -10.28 -10.91
CA TYR A 46 -8.62 -10.83 -10.96
C TYR A 46 -8.71 -11.95 -11.97
N LYS A 47 -9.12 -13.12 -11.50
CA LYS A 47 -9.35 -14.30 -12.33
C LYS A 47 -10.86 -14.50 -12.47
N ALA A 48 -11.39 -14.24 -13.66
CA ALA A 48 -12.83 -14.24 -13.91
C ALA A 48 -13.48 -15.58 -13.52
N GLY A 49 -14.55 -15.49 -12.73
CA GLY A 49 -15.29 -16.66 -12.23
C GLY A 49 -14.62 -17.43 -11.09
N GLU A 50 -13.45 -17.00 -10.63
CA GLU A 50 -12.71 -17.69 -9.56
C GLU A 50 -12.43 -16.78 -8.35
N TYR A 51 -11.54 -15.77 -8.47
CA TYR A 51 -11.17 -14.90 -7.34
C TYR A 51 -10.56 -13.58 -7.79
N GLY A 52 -10.47 -12.65 -6.84
CA GLY A 52 -9.71 -11.42 -6.98
C GLY A 52 -8.89 -11.14 -5.74
N ILE A 53 -7.72 -10.54 -5.94
CA ILE A 53 -6.83 -10.08 -4.86
C ILE A 53 -6.46 -8.63 -5.14
N ARG A 54 -6.64 -7.77 -4.14
CA ARG A 54 -6.18 -6.38 -4.14
C ARG A 54 -5.39 -6.13 -2.87
N ILE A 55 -4.24 -5.50 -3.00
CA ILE A 55 -3.48 -4.97 -1.87
C ILE A 55 -3.49 -3.46 -2.03
N GLU A 56 -4.03 -2.77 -1.04
CA GLU A 56 -4.28 -1.34 -1.11
C GLU A 56 -3.70 -0.61 0.08
N ASN A 57 -2.94 0.43 -0.20
CA ASN A 57 -2.44 1.36 0.79
C ASN A 57 -2.80 2.79 0.39
N LEU A 58 -3.03 3.65 1.37
CA LEU A 58 -2.93 5.09 1.18
C LEU A 58 -1.46 5.49 1.15
N ILE A 59 -1.13 6.36 0.24
CA ILE A 59 0.21 6.91 0.06
C ILE A 59 0.16 8.44 0.03
N ARG A 60 1.23 9.07 0.50
CA ARG A 60 1.47 10.50 0.37
C ARG A 60 2.64 10.72 -0.59
N VAL A 61 2.49 11.65 -1.50
CA VAL A 61 3.59 12.11 -2.36
C VAL A 61 4.56 12.94 -1.53
N THR A 62 5.84 12.65 -1.61
CA THR A 62 6.92 13.38 -0.97
C THR A 62 8.02 13.70 -1.96
N GLU A 63 8.86 14.68 -1.67
CA GLU A 63 10.12 14.83 -2.39
C GLU A 63 11.02 13.64 -2.09
N SER A 64 11.76 13.16 -3.09
CA SER A 64 12.65 12.02 -2.91
C SER A 64 13.91 12.42 -2.15
N GLU A 65 14.27 11.61 -1.15
CA GLU A 65 15.55 11.73 -0.45
C GLU A 65 16.72 11.09 -1.25
N ILE A 66 16.39 10.32 -2.29
CA ILE A 66 17.38 9.57 -3.07
C ILE A 66 17.90 10.39 -4.25
N ALA A 67 17.02 11.18 -4.89
CA ALA A 67 17.36 11.94 -6.09
C ALA A 67 16.66 13.30 -6.11
N GLU A 68 17.44 14.37 -6.25
CA GLU A 68 16.93 15.74 -6.37
C GLU A 68 16.00 15.89 -7.59
N GLY A 69 14.86 16.53 -7.40
CA GLY A 69 13.84 16.76 -8.44
C GLY A 69 12.95 15.54 -8.74
N TYR A 70 13.11 14.46 -8.01
CA TYR A 70 12.21 13.31 -8.09
C TYR A 70 11.22 13.29 -6.92
N LEU A 71 10.11 12.54 -7.11
CA LEU A 71 9.12 12.30 -6.09
C LEU A 71 9.14 10.82 -5.68
N GLU A 72 8.73 10.56 -4.45
CA GLU A 72 8.53 9.22 -3.93
C GLU A 72 7.21 9.12 -3.15
N PHE A 73 6.86 7.92 -2.73
CA PHE A 73 5.62 7.67 -2.01
C PHE A 73 5.91 7.20 -0.59
N GLU A 74 5.40 7.95 0.38
CA GLU A 74 5.33 7.49 1.75
C GLU A 74 4.03 6.71 1.97
N THR A 75 4.12 5.48 2.44
CA THR A 75 2.94 4.68 2.81
C THR A 75 2.34 5.18 4.13
N LEU A 76 1.05 5.53 4.11
CA LEU A 76 0.31 5.98 5.30
C LEU A 76 -0.41 4.85 6.02
N THR A 77 -0.89 3.86 5.29
CA THR A 77 -1.63 2.71 5.85
C THR A 77 -0.72 1.87 6.75
N LEU A 78 -1.24 1.52 7.92
CA LEU A 78 -0.56 0.69 8.93
C LEU A 78 -1.40 -0.55 9.28
N THR A 79 -1.85 -1.27 8.26
CA THR A 79 -2.61 -2.51 8.37
C THR A 79 -1.75 -3.69 7.88
N PRO A 80 -1.64 -4.79 8.61
CA PRO A 80 -0.89 -5.94 8.14
C PRO A 80 -1.43 -6.47 6.82
N ILE A 81 -0.53 -6.76 5.88
CA ILE A 81 -0.86 -7.51 4.66
C ILE A 81 -1.01 -8.97 5.05
N ASP A 82 -2.11 -9.61 4.64
CA ASP A 82 -2.35 -11.03 4.91
C ASP A 82 -1.38 -11.91 4.12
N THR A 83 -0.42 -12.51 4.82
CA THR A 83 0.63 -13.32 4.20
C THR A 83 0.24 -14.78 3.97
N ARG A 84 -0.95 -15.21 4.39
CA ARG A 84 -1.40 -16.62 4.23
C ARG A 84 -1.52 -17.07 2.78
N LEU A 85 -1.68 -16.13 1.85
CA LEU A 85 -1.75 -16.38 0.41
C LEU A 85 -0.46 -15.97 -0.32
N VAL A 86 0.59 -15.60 0.41
CA VAL A 86 1.88 -15.23 -0.17
C VAL A 86 2.75 -16.49 -0.32
N GLU A 87 3.13 -16.79 -1.56
CA GLU A 87 4.14 -17.81 -1.85
C GLU A 87 5.53 -17.14 -1.76
N ALA A 88 6.17 -17.29 -0.60
CA ALA A 88 7.41 -16.58 -0.28
C ALA A 88 8.58 -16.90 -1.23
N SER A 89 8.55 -18.08 -1.87
CA SER A 89 9.58 -18.48 -2.85
C SER A 89 9.50 -17.73 -4.18
N LEU A 90 8.37 -17.07 -4.46
CA LEU A 90 8.16 -16.24 -5.65
C LEU A 90 8.54 -14.77 -5.44
N LEU A 91 8.75 -14.34 -4.19
CA LEU A 91 9.19 -12.98 -3.91
C LEU A 91 10.67 -12.82 -4.27
N THR A 92 10.98 -11.72 -4.93
CA THR A 92 12.37 -11.27 -5.04
C THR A 92 12.90 -10.86 -3.65
N PRO A 93 14.23 -10.80 -3.45
CA PRO A 93 14.79 -10.30 -2.20
C PRO A 93 14.25 -8.92 -1.80
N ASP A 94 14.19 -7.98 -2.75
CA ASP A 94 13.72 -6.61 -2.51
C ASP A 94 12.24 -6.56 -2.11
N GLU A 95 11.38 -7.37 -2.75
CA GLU A 95 9.96 -7.47 -2.38
C GLU A 95 9.76 -8.06 -0.99
N ARG A 96 10.54 -9.07 -0.64
CA ARG A 96 10.53 -9.67 0.71
C ARG A 96 10.99 -8.66 1.76
N ASP A 97 12.11 -7.97 1.51
CA ASP A 97 12.66 -6.97 2.41
C ASP A 97 11.68 -5.83 2.62
N TRP A 98 11.04 -5.35 1.54
CA TRP A 98 10.00 -4.34 1.63
C TRP A 98 8.81 -4.80 2.50
N LEU A 99 8.28 -6.01 2.27
CA LEU A 99 7.15 -6.55 3.03
C LEU A 99 7.49 -6.70 4.52
N ASN A 100 8.67 -7.22 4.83
CA ASN A 100 9.15 -7.38 6.19
C ASN A 100 9.37 -6.01 6.88
N ALA A 101 9.94 -5.04 6.19
CA ALA A 101 10.11 -3.68 6.71
C ALA A 101 8.75 -3.00 6.96
N TYR A 102 7.79 -3.16 6.04
CA TYR A 102 6.43 -2.66 6.22
C TYR A 102 5.77 -3.27 7.47
N HIS A 103 5.81 -4.59 7.65
CA HIS A 103 5.26 -5.27 8.82
C HIS A 103 5.97 -4.88 10.12
N ALA A 104 7.29 -4.72 10.08
CA ALA A 104 8.05 -4.22 11.24
C ALA A 104 7.61 -2.81 11.66
N ARG A 105 7.33 -1.92 10.67
CA ARG A 105 6.79 -0.59 10.92
C ARG A 105 5.38 -0.67 11.53
N VAL A 106 4.48 -1.48 10.95
CA VAL A 106 3.13 -1.70 11.51
C VAL A 106 3.21 -2.16 12.97
N TRP A 107 4.04 -3.15 13.26
CA TRP A 107 4.23 -3.63 14.63
C TRP A 107 4.78 -2.55 15.56
N LYS A 108 5.78 -1.80 15.13
CA LYS A 108 6.42 -0.74 15.92
C LYS A 108 5.42 0.36 16.29
N GLU A 109 4.58 0.78 15.35
CA GLU A 109 3.68 1.92 15.54
C GLU A 109 2.36 1.52 16.20
N ILE A 110 1.75 0.39 15.80
CA ILE A 110 0.43 -0.04 16.30
C ILE A 110 0.54 -0.97 17.51
N GLY A 111 1.58 -1.80 17.59
CA GLY A 111 1.76 -2.77 18.70
C GLY A 111 1.69 -2.16 20.11
N PRO A 112 2.24 -0.97 20.38
CA PRO A 112 2.09 -0.29 21.68
C PRO A 112 0.67 0.17 21.99
N LEU A 113 -0.17 0.37 20.97
CA LEU A 113 -1.52 0.92 21.10
C LEU A 113 -2.58 -0.16 21.40
N VAL A 114 -2.26 -1.43 21.16
CA VAL A 114 -3.17 -2.57 21.32
C VAL A 114 -2.73 -3.48 22.46
N LYS A 115 -3.70 -4.24 23.04
CA LYS A 115 -3.46 -5.12 24.21
C LYS A 115 -4.11 -6.49 24.04
N GLY A 116 -3.68 -7.45 24.87
CA GLY A 116 -4.26 -8.78 24.95
C GLY A 116 -4.27 -9.50 23.60
N LYS A 117 -5.35 -10.23 23.31
CA LYS A 117 -5.48 -11.04 22.10
C LYS A 117 -5.28 -10.27 20.78
N VAL A 118 -5.64 -8.98 20.76
CA VAL A 118 -5.41 -8.13 19.57
C VAL A 118 -3.93 -7.91 19.34
N LYS A 119 -3.16 -7.68 20.42
CA LYS A 119 -1.70 -7.53 20.32
C LYS A 119 -1.04 -8.83 19.88
N ASP A 120 -1.48 -9.96 20.42
CA ASP A 120 -0.95 -11.28 20.05
C ASP A 120 -1.23 -11.57 18.57
N TRP A 121 -2.46 -11.30 18.12
CA TRP A 121 -2.81 -11.41 16.70
C TRP A 121 -1.96 -10.49 15.82
N LEU A 122 -1.82 -9.21 16.19
CA LEU A 122 -1.04 -8.26 15.40
C LEU A 122 0.43 -8.71 15.28
N LYS A 123 1.00 -9.21 16.38
CA LYS A 123 2.36 -9.75 16.37
C LYS A 123 2.52 -10.91 15.39
N ALA A 124 1.54 -11.82 15.36
CA ALA A 124 1.54 -12.93 14.41
C ALA A 124 1.33 -12.45 12.96
N ALA A 125 0.40 -11.50 12.75
CA ALA A 125 0.09 -10.97 11.43
C ALA A 125 1.21 -10.09 10.83
N THR A 126 2.16 -9.64 11.63
CA THR A 126 3.32 -8.85 11.21
C THR A 126 4.63 -9.64 11.28
N ALA A 127 4.56 -10.96 11.42
CA ALA A 127 5.75 -11.81 11.38
C ALA A 127 6.42 -11.72 9.98
N ALA A 128 7.74 -11.86 9.95
CA ALA A 128 8.50 -11.89 8.71
C ALA A 128 8.17 -13.15 7.88
N VAL A 129 8.25 -13.03 6.55
CA VAL A 129 8.07 -14.11 5.57
C VAL A 129 9.41 -14.58 5.02
#